data_3c2d41874312a591e8daf9256a8d1897
#
_entry.id   3c2d41874312a591e8daf9256a8d1897
#
_cell.length_a   1.000
_cell.length_b   1.000
_cell.length_c   1.000
_cell.angle_alpha   90.00
_cell.angle_beta   90.00
_cell.angle_gamma   90.00
#
_symmetry.space_group_name_H-M   'P 1'
#
loop_
_entity.id
_entity.type
_entity.pdbx_description
1 polymer ?
#
loop_
_entity_poly.entity_id
_entity_poly.type
_entity_poly.pdbx_seq_one_letter_code
_entity_poly.pdbx_strand_id
1 'polypeptide(L)'
;MAQAFLPPSIFQVVCVVLVLSHFRSAAVQYELEITNNGPITTGAQATISASLIMKNDDDVLIQDPNSYRFNWIYAPLTLTKKSEQQFNSVIVVTGEFPGDFPISVWVTHTDCWLCWPIAGNVTMLQVTEFIVGNLTIAQIEDNSTFVKQGPSSATDTLTLISFFLHDPSNYFKLASFIYYWDFGDGTQQVTKESFVYYNYSTVGNRTVHLKVVAEWEEIGSSTNGRKMVQKTGDFTTALELLDAVKSIHVIGSRETHVMENLSLSLQINGSPPLTLCWLIKSECIPLEGEKCHLVVINGSYYNLSHTFNDAGQYCLSVRVENGVNTLQTYHEIKVWPTGIHPAFFALPCIAVLSMMLALVMYTNFRSSTQQKDLVEVADFDFSPLSDKNYSPFDLEPSCLQMCCSCCFSWSSQEYCETHRESYGLLHPLYKPVKTYTV
;
A
#
# COMPACT_ATOMS: atom_id res chain seq x y z
N MET A 1 65.34 48.85 11.75
CA MET A 1 64.23 48.47 10.83
C MET A 1 64.84 48.09 9.49
N ALA A 2 65.07 46.81 9.24
CA ALA A 2 65.60 46.30 7.97
C ALA A 2 64.43 45.90 7.08
N GLN A 3 64.19 46.70 6.03
CA GLN A 3 63.31 46.34 4.92
C GLN A 3 64.06 45.35 4.04
N ALA A 4 63.60 44.08 4.07
CA ALA A 4 64.08 43.07 3.14
C ALA A 4 63.43 43.30 1.77
N PHE A 5 64.21 43.88 0.83
CA PHE A 5 63.80 43.92 -0.59
C PHE A 5 64.01 42.51 -1.18
N LEU A 6 62.95 41.87 -1.59
CA LEU A 6 62.99 40.64 -2.39
C LEU A 6 63.70 40.98 -3.77
N PRO A 7 64.61 40.15 -4.26
CA PRO A 7 65.23 40.37 -5.55
C PRO A 7 64.18 40.32 -6.69
N PRO A 8 64.33 41.15 -7.73
CA PRO A 8 63.34 41.31 -8.81
C PRO A 8 63.08 40.02 -9.60
N SER A 9 63.99 39.06 -9.58
CA SER A 9 63.77 37.72 -10.18
C SER A 9 62.70 36.86 -9.48
N ILE A 10 62.57 36.99 -8.16
CA ILE A 10 61.55 36.26 -7.40
C ILE A 10 60.17 36.88 -7.64
N PHE A 11 60.06 38.19 -7.78
CA PHE A 11 58.80 38.88 -8.07
C PHE A 11 58.32 38.54 -9.49
N GLN A 12 59.17 38.40 -10.49
CA GLN A 12 58.81 37.94 -11.82
C GLN A 12 58.34 36.50 -11.83
N VAL A 13 58.96 35.59 -11.10
CA VAL A 13 58.49 34.17 -10.98
C VAL A 13 57.19 34.07 -10.27
N VAL A 14 56.95 34.84 -9.19
CA VAL A 14 55.70 34.88 -8.47
C VAL A 14 54.59 35.47 -9.33
N CYS A 15 54.84 36.52 -10.10
CA CYS A 15 53.87 37.08 -11.04
C CYS A 15 53.51 36.10 -12.17
N VAL A 16 54.51 35.38 -12.72
CA VAL A 16 54.27 34.36 -13.76
C VAL A 16 53.45 33.18 -13.18
N VAL A 17 53.78 32.74 -11.96
CA VAL A 17 53.01 31.68 -11.28
C VAL A 17 51.60 32.14 -10.94
N LEU A 18 51.41 33.39 -10.50
CA LEU A 18 50.09 33.96 -10.22
C LEU A 18 49.29 34.17 -11.52
N VAL A 19 49.91 34.61 -12.61
CA VAL A 19 49.25 34.71 -13.91
C VAL A 19 48.88 33.34 -14.46
N LEU A 20 49.73 32.32 -14.32
CA LEU A 20 49.43 30.95 -14.71
C LEU A 20 48.36 30.30 -13.82
N SER A 21 48.26 30.72 -12.55
CA SER A 21 47.18 30.21 -11.67
C SER A 21 45.83 30.87 -11.92
N HIS A 22 45.77 32.04 -12.61
CA HIS A 22 44.52 32.71 -12.98
C HIS A 22 43.95 32.26 -14.35
N PHE A 23 44.76 31.55 -15.16
CA PHE A 23 44.22 30.82 -16.32
C PHE A 23 43.70 29.45 -15.90
N ARG A 24 42.72 29.40 -14.99
CA ARG A 24 41.76 28.32 -14.98
C ARG A 24 40.83 28.56 -16.19
N SER A 25 41.29 28.13 -17.36
CA SER A 25 40.41 27.88 -18.47
C SER A 25 39.34 26.94 -17.92
N ALA A 26 38.08 27.36 -17.91
CA ALA A 26 36.97 26.49 -17.63
C ALA A 26 37.11 25.30 -18.58
N ALA A 27 37.53 24.16 -18.04
CA ALA A 27 37.80 22.98 -18.85
C ALA A 27 36.43 22.44 -19.27
N VAL A 28 36.12 22.59 -20.55
CA VAL A 28 34.92 21.94 -21.12
C VAL A 28 35.13 20.44 -20.98
N GLN A 29 34.22 19.82 -20.23
CA GLN A 29 34.18 18.37 -20.06
C GLN A 29 33.34 17.77 -21.18
N TYR A 30 33.95 16.87 -21.95
CA TYR A 30 33.24 16.10 -22.98
C TYR A 30 32.86 14.76 -22.47
N GLU A 31 31.54 14.43 -22.60
CA GLU A 31 30.98 13.13 -22.28
C GLU A 31 30.34 12.55 -23.55
N LEU A 32 30.62 11.28 -23.83
CA LEU A 32 30.03 10.60 -24.98
C LEU A 32 29.06 9.54 -24.48
N GLU A 33 27.78 9.78 -24.71
CA GLU A 33 26.74 8.82 -24.45
C GLU A 33 26.53 7.92 -25.67
N ILE A 34 26.46 6.60 -25.46
CA ILE A 34 26.20 5.62 -26.52
C ILE A 34 25.04 4.72 -26.10
N THR A 35 24.08 4.55 -27.01
CA THR A 35 22.91 3.68 -26.81
C THR A 35 22.74 2.75 -28.00
N ASN A 36 22.17 1.57 -27.77
CA ASN A 36 21.78 0.64 -28.82
C ASN A 36 20.38 0.06 -28.53
N ASN A 37 19.72 -0.42 -29.57
CA ASN A 37 18.37 -1.02 -29.47
C ASN A 37 18.40 -2.56 -29.48
N GLY A 38 19.55 -3.18 -29.17
CA GLY A 38 19.65 -4.62 -28.98
C GLY A 38 19.00 -5.12 -27.68
N PRO A 39 18.92 -6.44 -27.49
CA PRO A 39 19.43 -7.50 -28.36
C PRO A 39 18.66 -7.66 -29.68
N ILE A 40 19.32 -8.22 -30.73
CA ILE A 40 18.67 -8.48 -32.02
C ILE A 40 18.84 -9.93 -32.44
N THR A 41 17.93 -10.41 -33.31
CA THR A 41 18.04 -11.72 -33.96
C THR A 41 19.03 -11.66 -35.13
N THR A 42 19.77 -12.75 -35.37
CA THR A 42 20.68 -12.86 -36.55
C THR A 42 19.93 -12.54 -37.84
N GLY A 43 20.54 -11.67 -38.66
CA GLY A 43 19.92 -11.14 -39.89
C GLY A 43 19.14 -9.84 -39.68
N ALA A 44 18.76 -9.51 -38.44
CA ALA A 44 18.10 -8.24 -38.13
C ALA A 44 19.09 -7.08 -38.03
N GLN A 45 18.58 -5.85 -38.06
CA GLN A 45 19.39 -4.64 -37.97
C GLN A 45 19.27 -4.01 -36.55
N ALA A 46 20.41 -3.57 -36.03
CA ALA A 46 20.46 -2.74 -34.85
C ALA A 46 20.82 -1.30 -35.19
N THR A 47 20.23 -0.37 -34.46
CA THR A 47 20.58 1.05 -34.51
C THR A 47 21.36 1.42 -33.28
N ILE A 48 22.54 2.00 -33.49
CA ILE A 48 23.43 2.48 -32.42
C ILE A 48 23.57 3.99 -32.57
N SER A 49 23.31 4.73 -31.49
CA SER A 49 23.38 6.18 -31.45
C SER A 49 24.47 6.63 -30.49
N ALA A 50 25.26 7.59 -30.89
CA ALA A 50 26.24 8.25 -30.06
C ALA A 50 25.96 9.75 -30.03
N SER A 51 25.91 10.33 -28.82
CA SER A 51 25.64 11.74 -28.57
C SER A 51 26.77 12.36 -27.76
N LEU A 52 27.38 13.42 -28.28
CA LEU A 52 28.42 14.18 -27.59
C LEU A 52 27.80 15.27 -26.75
N ILE A 53 28.00 15.20 -25.43
CA ILE A 53 27.50 16.15 -24.44
C ILE A 53 28.70 16.96 -23.94
N MET A 54 28.54 18.28 -23.96
CA MET A 54 29.57 19.22 -23.47
C MET A 54 29.00 19.94 -22.25
N LYS A 55 29.74 19.90 -21.15
CA LYS A 55 29.36 20.54 -19.90
C LYS A 55 30.52 21.47 -19.47
N ASN A 56 30.19 22.60 -18.88
CA ASN A 56 31.14 23.40 -18.12
C ASN A 56 31.02 23.06 -16.61
N ASP A 57 31.86 23.72 -15.80
CA ASP A 57 31.89 23.54 -14.34
C ASP A 57 30.49 23.81 -13.65
N ASP A 58 29.58 24.51 -14.32
CA ASP A 58 28.24 24.83 -13.86
C ASP A 58 27.14 23.88 -14.41
N ASP A 59 27.52 22.76 -15.03
CA ASP A 59 26.61 21.79 -15.71
C ASP A 59 25.74 22.41 -16.81
N VAL A 60 26.11 23.53 -17.37
CA VAL A 60 25.41 24.19 -18.47
C VAL A 60 25.88 23.61 -19.81
N LEU A 61 24.93 23.19 -20.66
CA LEU A 61 25.19 22.75 -22.02
C LEU A 61 25.80 23.91 -22.85
N ILE A 62 26.98 23.67 -23.43
CA ILE A 62 27.67 24.67 -24.24
C ILE A 62 27.32 24.42 -25.70
N GLN A 63 26.99 25.47 -26.42
CA GLN A 63 26.83 25.45 -27.88
C GLN A 63 28.22 25.75 -28.50
N ASP A 64 28.91 24.70 -28.94
CA ASP A 64 30.22 24.80 -29.59
C ASP A 64 30.07 24.93 -31.12
N PRO A 65 30.67 25.93 -31.78
CA PRO A 65 30.63 26.07 -33.23
C PRO A 65 31.52 25.04 -33.95
N ASN A 66 32.38 24.31 -33.24
CA ASN A 66 33.28 23.33 -33.83
C ASN A 66 32.56 22.13 -34.43
N SER A 67 33.15 21.54 -35.45
CA SER A 67 32.64 20.31 -36.05
C SER A 67 33.38 19.10 -35.49
N TYR A 68 32.66 18.04 -35.29
CA TYR A 68 33.13 16.80 -34.69
C TYR A 68 33.02 15.66 -35.67
N ARG A 69 33.96 14.71 -35.60
CA ARG A 69 33.97 13.48 -36.39
C ARG A 69 33.83 12.28 -35.44
N PHE A 70 32.85 11.42 -35.72
CA PHE A 70 32.65 10.17 -35.00
C PHE A 70 33.31 9.01 -35.72
N ASN A 71 34.24 8.36 -35.05
CA ASN A 71 34.97 7.22 -35.55
C ASN A 71 34.47 5.94 -34.87
N TRP A 72 33.95 5.04 -35.66
CA TRP A 72 33.32 3.82 -35.19
C TRP A 72 34.17 2.58 -35.46
N ILE A 73 34.18 1.62 -34.49
CA ILE A 73 34.59 0.24 -34.66
C ILE A 73 33.42 -0.64 -34.38
N TYR A 74 32.97 -1.39 -35.37
CA TYR A 74 31.80 -2.27 -35.33
C TYR A 74 32.07 -3.66 -35.93
N ALA A 75 33.29 -3.93 -36.44
CA ALA A 75 33.61 -5.25 -36.95
C ALA A 75 33.49 -6.33 -35.86
N PRO A 76 32.95 -7.54 -36.19
CA PRO A 76 32.68 -8.07 -37.52
C PRO A 76 31.26 -7.80 -38.07
N LEU A 77 30.49 -6.91 -37.44
CA LEU A 77 29.14 -6.56 -37.94
C LEU A 77 29.19 -5.84 -39.29
N THR A 78 28.13 -5.96 -40.05
CA THR A 78 28.01 -5.33 -41.37
C THR A 78 27.31 -3.97 -41.24
N LEU A 79 27.99 -2.89 -41.66
CA LEU A 79 27.41 -1.55 -41.68
C LEU A 79 26.42 -1.40 -42.84
N THR A 80 25.19 -1.06 -42.53
CA THR A 80 24.14 -0.83 -43.52
C THR A 80 23.93 0.67 -43.79
N LYS A 81 23.98 1.50 -42.73
CA LYS A 81 23.73 2.95 -42.84
C LYS A 81 24.54 3.70 -41.82
N LYS A 82 25.04 4.89 -42.18
CA LYS A 82 25.62 5.86 -41.25
C LYS A 82 24.99 7.22 -41.48
N SER A 83 24.64 7.90 -40.41
CA SER A 83 24.17 9.28 -40.38
C SER A 83 24.99 10.04 -39.32
N GLU A 84 25.44 11.23 -39.67
CA GLU A 84 26.28 12.04 -38.79
C GLU A 84 25.76 13.47 -38.79
N GLN A 85 25.64 14.02 -37.60
CA GLN A 85 25.29 15.40 -37.30
C GLN A 85 26.33 15.99 -36.39
N GLN A 86 26.27 17.29 -36.10
CA GLN A 86 27.30 17.99 -35.38
C GLN A 86 27.70 17.32 -34.04
N PHE A 87 26.67 16.92 -33.25
CA PHE A 87 26.86 16.33 -31.92
C PHE A 87 26.33 14.89 -31.81
N ASN A 88 25.81 14.35 -32.87
CA ASN A 88 25.21 13.03 -32.89
C ASN A 88 25.67 12.23 -34.10
N SER A 89 25.92 10.95 -33.88
CA SER A 89 26.15 10.02 -34.98
C SER A 89 25.36 8.74 -34.76
N VAL A 90 24.73 8.24 -35.80
CA VAL A 90 23.93 7.02 -35.76
C VAL A 90 24.43 6.07 -36.82
N ILE A 91 24.68 4.82 -36.44
CA ILE A 91 24.98 3.73 -37.36
C ILE A 91 23.90 2.64 -37.28
N VAL A 92 23.62 2.01 -38.39
CA VAL A 92 22.77 0.81 -38.48
C VAL A 92 23.65 -0.34 -38.93
N VAL A 93 23.68 -1.39 -38.13
CA VAL A 93 24.49 -2.59 -38.39
C VAL A 93 23.64 -3.83 -38.47
N THR A 94 24.07 -4.82 -39.23
CA THR A 94 23.45 -6.15 -39.29
C THR A 94 24.39 -7.18 -38.65
N GLY A 95 23.83 -8.00 -37.74
CA GLY A 95 24.54 -9.14 -37.15
C GLY A 95 24.25 -10.43 -37.90
N GLU A 96 25.25 -11.00 -38.58
CA GLU A 96 25.08 -12.24 -39.33
C GLU A 96 25.30 -13.49 -38.46
N PHE A 97 26.03 -13.38 -37.38
CA PHE A 97 26.37 -14.46 -36.48
C PHE A 97 25.97 -14.12 -35.03
N PRO A 98 25.60 -15.13 -34.22
CA PRO A 98 25.28 -14.90 -32.82
C PRO A 98 26.55 -14.58 -32.01
N GLY A 99 26.42 -13.75 -31.00
CA GLY A 99 27.49 -13.36 -30.09
C GLY A 99 27.29 -11.97 -29.50
N ASP A 100 28.21 -11.58 -28.62
CA ASP A 100 28.25 -10.25 -28.02
C ASP A 100 29.37 -9.44 -28.68
N PHE A 101 28.99 -8.37 -29.34
CA PHE A 101 29.90 -7.57 -30.16
C PHE A 101 30.14 -6.21 -29.51
N PRO A 102 31.40 -5.86 -29.12
CA PRO A 102 31.70 -4.55 -28.64
C PRO A 102 31.71 -3.55 -29.80
N ILE A 103 30.94 -2.48 -29.65
CA ILE A 103 30.87 -1.38 -30.61
C ILE A 103 31.45 -0.17 -29.90
N SER A 104 32.57 0.31 -30.43
CA SER A 104 33.27 1.44 -29.87
C SER A 104 33.16 2.67 -30.77
N VAL A 105 33.07 3.82 -30.15
CA VAL A 105 33.07 5.11 -30.84
C VAL A 105 33.95 6.11 -30.11
N TRP A 106 34.71 6.86 -30.85
CA TRP A 106 35.44 8.00 -30.30
C TRP A 106 35.27 9.22 -31.19
N VAL A 107 35.34 10.39 -30.59
CA VAL A 107 35.11 11.68 -31.23
C VAL A 107 36.41 12.46 -31.32
N THR A 108 36.65 13.02 -32.49
CA THR A 108 37.82 13.93 -32.74
C THR A 108 37.29 15.22 -33.37
N HIS A 109 38.09 16.32 -33.28
CA HIS A 109 37.81 17.51 -34.04
C HIS A 109 38.05 17.27 -35.53
N THR A 110 37.22 17.83 -36.40
CA THR A 110 37.34 17.67 -37.85
C THR A 110 38.59 18.32 -38.42
N ASP A 111 39.05 19.42 -37.84
CA ASP A 111 40.16 20.25 -38.33
C ASP A 111 41.53 19.73 -37.91
N CYS A 112 41.58 18.63 -37.20
CA CYS A 112 42.85 18.09 -36.68
C CYS A 112 43.02 16.60 -37.04
N TRP A 113 44.07 16.31 -37.81
CA TRP A 113 44.34 14.94 -38.28
C TRP A 113 45.08 14.06 -37.26
N LEU A 114 45.82 14.66 -36.32
CA LEU A 114 46.63 13.94 -35.32
C LEU A 114 46.18 14.19 -33.87
N CYS A 115 44.99 14.72 -33.66
CA CYS A 115 44.48 14.97 -32.33
C CYS A 115 44.09 13.70 -31.60
N TRP A 116 44.32 13.70 -30.30
CA TRP A 116 43.77 12.70 -29.41
C TRP A 116 42.27 12.80 -29.39
N PRO A 117 41.54 11.65 -29.20
CA PRO A 117 40.11 11.66 -28.99
C PRO A 117 39.71 12.55 -27.81
N ILE A 118 38.68 13.38 -27.98
CA ILE A 118 38.14 14.25 -26.94
C ILE A 118 37.22 13.47 -26.00
N ALA A 119 36.54 12.47 -26.53
CA ALA A 119 35.67 11.55 -25.78
C ALA A 119 35.60 10.21 -26.52
N GLY A 120 35.30 9.15 -25.78
CA GLY A 120 35.12 7.82 -26.35
C GLY A 120 34.26 6.95 -25.41
N ASN A 121 33.49 6.03 -25.99
CA ASN A 121 32.68 5.12 -25.23
C ASN A 121 32.49 3.81 -26.01
N VAL A 122 31.99 2.77 -25.32
CA VAL A 122 31.74 1.44 -25.87
C VAL A 122 30.40 0.92 -25.38
N THR A 123 29.67 0.22 -26.26
CA THR A 123 28.47 -0.51 -25.93
C THR A 123 28.58 -1.94 -26.43
N MET A 124 27.86 -2.86 -25.80
CA MET A 124 27.77 -4.25 -26.23
C MET A 124 26.47 -4.48 -26.98
N LEU A 125 26.55 -4.97 -28.22
CA LEU A 125 25.40 -5.41 -28.98
C LEU A 125 25.34 -6.94 -28.91
N GLN A 126 24.26 -7.44 -28.34
CA GLN A 126 23.96 -8.87 -28.33
C GLN A 126 23.20 -9.25 -29.60
N VAL A 127 23.71 -10.26 -30.30
CA VAL A 127 23.05 -10.88 -31.45
C VAL A 127 22.78 -12.34 -31.11
N THR A 128 21.55 -12.78 -31.27
CA THR A 128 21.10 -14.15 -30.95
C THR A 128 20.51 -14.84 -32.15
N GLU A 129 20.58 -16.16 -32.20
CA GLU A 129 19.87 -16.97 -33.23
C GLU A 129 18.36 -17.03 -33.00
N PHE A 130 17.95 -16.73 -31.75
CA PHE A 130 16.57 -16.88 -31.28
C PHE A 130 15.77 -15.58 -31.50
N ILE A 131 14.45 -15.73 -31.50
CA ILE A 131 13.52 -14.60 -31.40
C ILE A 131 13.75 -13.90 -30.07
N VAL A 132 13.75 -12.59 -30.09
CA VAL A 132 13.87 -11.75 -28.89
C VAL A 132 12.50 -11.20 -28.51
N GLY A 133 12.18 -11.21 -27.23
CA GLY A 133 10.91 -10.69 -26.74
C GLY A 133 10.79 -10.80 -25.22
N ASN A 134 9.65 -10.38 -24.72
CA ASN A 134 9.32 -10.41 -23.30
C ASN A 134 7.92 -11.01 -23.10
N LEU A 135 7.80 -11.84 -22.06
CA LEU A 135 6.55 -12.44 -21.60
C LEU A 135 6.02 -11.65 -20.42
N THR A 136 4.80 -11.16 -20.52
CA THR A 136 4.14 -10.39 -19.46
C THR A 136 2.84 -11.05 -19.04
N ILE A 137 2.51 -10.88 -17.76
CA ILE A 137 1.29 -11.40 -17.14
C ILE A 137 0.52 -10.23 -16.54
N ALA A 138 -0.78 -10.18 -16.85
CA ALA A 138 -1.71 -9.21 -16.28
C ALA A 138 -3.01 -9.90 -15.89
N GLN A 139 -3.66 -9.45 -14.83
CA GLN A 139 -4.99 -9.92 -14.45
C GLN A 139 -6.06 -8.90 -14.84
N ILE A 140 -7.21 -9.40 -15.27
CA ILE A 140 -8.35 -8.59 -15.68
C ILE A 140 -9.39 -8.67 -14.56
N GLU A 141 -9.70 -7.52 -13.98
CA GLU A 141 -10.77 -7.35 -13.02
C GLU A 141 -11.69 -6.24 -13.51
N ASP A 142 -12.99 -6.46 -13.56
CA ASP A 142 -14.04 -5.50 -13.96
C ASP A 142 -13.74 -4.71 -15.24
N ASN A 143 -13.27 -5.37 -16.30
CA ASN A 143 -12.87 -4.76 -17.59
C ASN A 143 -11.64 -3.84 -17.54
N SER A 144 -10.96 -3.73 -16.42
CA SER A 144 -9.66 -3.05 -16.30
C SER A 144 -8.53 -4.07 -16.28
N THR A 145 -7.44 -3.76 -16.98
CA THR A 145 -6.25 -4.60 -16.96
C THR A 145 -5.28 -4.08 -15.90
N PHE A 146 -5.05 -4.85 -14.87
CA PHE A 146 -4.04 -4.53 -13.87
C PHE A 146 -2.72 -5.19 -14.25
N VAL A 147 -1.71 -4.37 -14.56
CA VAL A 147 -0.33 -4.84 -14.66
C VAL A 147 0.21 -4.92 -13.24
N LYS A 148 0.34 -6.13 -12.73
CA LYS A 148 0.87 -6.33 -11.41
C LYS A 148 2.39 -6.18 -11.42
N GLN A 149 2.91 -5.31 -10.59
CA GLN A 149 4.34 -5.21 -10.33
C GLN A 149 4.72 -6.31 -9.32
N GLY A 150 4.80 -7.56 -9.78
CA GLY A 150 5.18 -8.65 -8.90
C GLY A 150 4.87 -10.03 -9.52
N PRO A 151 5.48 -11.09 -8.97
CA PRO A 151 5.30 -12.44 -9.48
C PRO A 151 3.99 -13.11 -9.03
N SER A 152 3.25 -12.50 -8.08
CA SER A 152 2.05 -13.10 -7.49
C SER A 152 0.78 -12.69 -8.25
N SER A 153 -0.15 -13.62 -8.44
CA SER A 153 -1.44 -13.42 -9.10
C SER A 153 -2.55 -14.15 -8.36
N ALA A 154 -3.79 -13.67 -8.52
CA ALA A 154 -4.96 -14.28 -7.89
C ALA A 154 -5.36 -15.57 -8.61
N THR A 155 -5.74 -16.59 -7.84
CA THR A 155 -6.51 -17.74 -8.37
C THR A 155 -7.92 -17.32 -8.75
N ASP A 156 -8.57 -18.13 -9.59
CA ASP A 156 -9.95 -17.92 -10.07
C ASP A 156 -10.19 -16.57 -10.75
N THR A 157 -9.11 -15.90 -11.19
CA THR A 157 -9.16 -14.61 -11.89
C THR A 157 -8.60 -14.77 -13.29
N LEU A 158 -9.30 -14.20 -14.28
CA LEU A 158 -8.88 -14.28 -15.67
C LEU A 158 -7.53 -13.59 -15.86
N THR A 159 -6.54 -14.37 -16.25
CA THR A 159 -5.15 -13.93 -16.42
C THR A 159 -4.84 -13.81 -17.91
N LEU A 160 -4.42 -12.63 -18.34
CA LEU A 160 -3.90 -12.36 -19.68
C LEU A 160 -2.39 -12.60 -19.65
N ILE A 161 -1.94 -13.52 -20.48
CA ILE A 161 -0.53 -13.81 -20.72
C ILE A 161 -0.21 -13.34 -22.12
N SER A 162 0.75 -12.40 -22.25
CA SER A 162 1.05 -11.73 -23.52
C SER A 162 2.55 -11.78 -23.81
N PHE A 163 2.86 -12.05 -25.05
CA PHE A 163 4.23 -11.98 -25.58
C PHE A 163 4.42 -10.70 -26.39
N PHE A 164 5.46 -9.95 -26.08
CA PHE A 164 5.88 -8.76 -26.81
C PHE A 164 7.18 -9.04 -27.58
N LEU A 165 7.09 -9.08 -28.89
CA LEU A 165 8.22 -9.25 -29.78
C LEU A 165 9.11 -7.99 -29.73
N HIS A 166 10.41 -8.16 -29.51
CA HIS A 166 11.41 -7.10 -29.67
C HIS A 166 12.02 -7.18 -31.08
N ASP A 167 11.48 -6.41 -32.01
CA ASP A 167 11.91 -6.34 -33.41
C ASP A 167 12.06 -4.89 -33.88
N PRO A 168 13.13 -4.19 -33.44
CA PRO A 168 13.30 -2.77 -33.74
C PRO A 168 13.54 -2.48 -35.22
N SER A 169 13.89 -3.46 -36.03
CA SER A 169 14.14 -3.33 -37.47
C SER A 169 13.00 -3.80 -38.35
N ASN A 170 11.90 -4.31 -37.76
CA ASN A 170 10.81 -4.98 -38.48
C ASN A 170 11.29 -6.17 -39.34
N TYR A 171 12.28 -6.90 -38.83
CA TYR A 171 12.85 -8.08 -39.48
C TYR A 171 11.79 -9.15 -39.73
N PHE A 172 10.89 -9.35 -38.74
CA PHE A 172 9.81 -10.33 -38.79
C PHE A 172 8.52 -9.83 -39.47
N LYS A 173 8.53 -8.69 -40.15
CA LYS A 173 7.32 -8.09 -40.76
C LYS A 173 6.51 -9.03 -41.62
N LEU A 174 7.17 -9.96 -42.33
CA LEU A 174 6.54 -10.91 -43.26
C LEU A 174 6.36 -12.31 -42.67
N ALA A 175 6.78 -12.51 -41.40
CA ALA A 175 6.71 -13.80 -40.74
C ALA A 175 5.28 -14.11 -40.26
N SER A 176 4.92 -15.37 -40.36
CA SER A 176 3.77 -15.93 -39.65
C SER A 176 4.24 -16.54 -38.32
N PHE A 177 3.47 -16.30 -37.27
CA PHE A 177 3.82 -16.75 -35.93
C PHE A 177 2.91 -17.85 -35.46
N ILE A 178 3.48 -18.84 -34.73
CA ILE A 178 2.76 -19.86 -33.95
C ILE A 178 3.32 -19.84 -32.55
N TYR A 179 2.41 -19.82 -31.57
CA TYR A 179 2.71 -19.72 -30.15
C TYR A 179 2.26 -21.00 -29.46
N TYR A 180 3.21 -21.69 -28.80
CA TYR A 180 2.96 -22.90 -28.01
C TYR A 180 3.08 -22.52 -26.53
N TRP A 181 1.95 -22.49 -25.86
CA TRP A 181 1.82 -22.12 -24.46
C TRP A 181 1.80 -23.38 -23.59
N ASP A 182 2.58 -23.41 -22.52
CA ASP A 182 2.50 -24.36 -21.43
C ASP A 182 2.33 -23.58 -20.13
N PHE A 183 1.20 -23.81 -19.45
CA PHE A 183 0.81 -23.05 -18.28
C PHE A 183 1.43 -23.55 -16.97
N GLY A 184 2.25 -24.61 -17.02
CA GLY A 184 2.93 -25.15 -15.86
C GLY A 184 2.06 -25.98 -14.91
N ASP A 185 0.83 -26.27 -15.28
CA ASP A 185 -0.11 -27.15 -14.57
C ASP A 185 -0.44 -28.42 -15.34
N GLY A 186 0.28 -28.65 -16.45
CA GLY A 186 0.08 -29.75 -17.38
C GLY A 186 -0.84 -29.42 -18.56
N THR A 187 -1.41 -28.21 -18.61
CA THR A 187 -2.26 -27.76 -19.71
C THR A 187 -1.40 -27.05 -20.75
N GLN A 188 -1.65 -27.34 -22.03
CA GLN A 188 -0.96 -26.72 -23.17
C GLN A 188 -1.97 -26.19 -24.19
N GLN A 189 -1.61 -25.11 -24.85
CA GLN A 189 -2.43 -24.48 -25.89
C GLN A 189 -1.55 -23.99 -27.05
N VAL A 190 -2.08 -24.04 -28.28
CA VAL A 190 -1.42 -23.47 -29.46
C VAL A 190 -2.30 -22.36 -30.04
N THR A 191 -1.71 -21.19 -30.28
CA THR A 191 -2.41 -20.03 -30.82
C THR A 191 -1.62 -19.37 -31.95
N LYS A 192 -2.31 -18.56 -32.73
CA LYS A 192 -1.68 -17.62 -33.71
C LYS A 192 -1.57 -16.21 -33.15
N GLU A 193 -2.28 -15.96 -32.04
CA GLU A 193 -2.26 -14.69 -31.33
C GLU A 193 -1.12 -14.68 -30.33
N SER A 194 -0.47 -13.54 -30.16
CA SER A 194 0.63 -13.33 -29.21
C SER A 194 0.19 -13.23 -27.75
N PHE A 195 -1.07 -13.53 -27.49
CA PHE A 195 -1.64 -13.53 -26.15
C PHE A 195 -2.61 -14.68 -25.94
N VAL A 196 -2.87 -15.02 -24.70
CA VAL A 196 -3.84 -16.02 -24.29
C VAL A 196 -4.47 -15.64 -22.95
N TYR A 197 -5.74 -16.01 -22.79
CA TYR A 197 -6.43 -15.91 -21.51
C TYR A 197 -6.44 -17.27 -20.83
N TYR A 198 -6.02 -17.29 -19.57
CA TYR A 198 -6.01 -18.52 -18.78
C TYR A 198 -6.49 -18.27 -17.36
N ASN A 199 -7.18 -19.24 -16.77
CA ASN A 199 -7.68 -19.16 -15.39
C ASN A 199 -7.07 -20.28 -14.55
N TYR A 200 -6.28 -19.91 -13.56
CA TYR A 200 -5.68 -20.83 -12.60
C TYR A 200 -6.59 -21.02 -11.40
N SER A 201 -6.94 -22.27 -11.09
CA SER A 201 -7.83 -22.62 -9.96
C SER A 201 -7.09 -23.10 -8.71
N THR A 202 -5.78 -23.28 -8.75
CA THR A 202 -5.00 -23.84 -7.64
C THR A 202 -3.84 -22.94 -7.26
N VAL A 203 -3.66 -22.74 -5.96
CA VAL A 203 -2.53 -21.97 -5.38
C VAL A 203 -1.20 -22.69 -5.62
N GLY A 204 -0.13 -21.93 -5.62
CA GLY A 204 1.24 -22.43 -5.69
C GLY A 204 2.08 -21.77 -6.78
N ASN A 205 3.35 -22.16 -6.84
CA ASN A 205 4.26 -21.64 -7.85
C ASN A 205 4.10 -22.40 -9.15
N ARG A 206 3.95 -21.69 -10.25
CA ARG A 206 3.89 -22.21 -11.61
C ARG A 206 4.96 -21.55 -12.46
N THR A 207 5.41 -22.23 -13.49
CA THR A 207 6.29 -21.66 -14.52
C THR A 207 5.56 -21.74 -15.84
N VAL A 208 5.28 -20.58 -16.40
CA VAL A 208 4.70 -20.48 -17.74
C VAL A 208 5.83 -20.57 -18.74
N HIS A 209 5.71 -21.48 -19.71
CA HIS A 209 6.63 -21.64 -20.82
C HIS A 209 5.94 -21.26 -22.12
N LEU A 210 6.62 -20.49 -22.93
CA LEU A 210 6.17 -20.12 -24.27
C LEU A 210 7.26 -20.44 -25.28
N LYS A 211 6.93 -21.26 -26.25
CA LYS A 211 7.73 -21.44 -27.46
C LYS A 211 7.09 -20.69 -28.62
N VAL A 212 7.85 -19.78 -29.20
CA VAL A 212 7.44 -18.98 -30.36
C VAL A 212 8.16 -19.52 -31.59
N VAL A 213 7.41 -19.71 -32.68
CA VAL A 213 7.94 -20.10 -33.97
C VAL A 213 7.52 -19.07 -34.99
N ALA A 214 8.48 -18.46 -35.67
CA ALA A 214 8.26 -17.54 -36.80
C ALA A 214 8.74 -18.16 -38.10
N GLU A 215 7.91 -18.14 -39.10
CA GLU A 215 8.19 -18.73 -40.41
C GLU A 215 7.86 -17.74 -41.55
N TRP A 216 8.75 -17.62 -42.53
CA TRP A 216 8.52 -16.81 -43.71
C TRP A 216 9.30 -17.36 -44.91
N GLU A 217 8.86 -16.96 -46.11
CA GLU A 217 9.57 -17.27 -47.34
C GLU A 217 10.61 -16.20 -47.67
N GLU A 218 11.84 -16.58 -47.85
CA GLU A 218 12.91 -15.73 -48.34
C GLU A 218 13.10 -15.97 -49.83
N ILE A 219 13.08 -14.89 -50.63
CA ILE A 219 13.33 -14.96 -52.07
C ILE A 219 14.84 -14.95 -52.27
N GLY A 220 15.40 -16.13 -52.51
CA GLY A 220 16.82 -16.29 -52.83
C GLY A 220 17.20 -15.60 -54.14
N SER A 221 18.32 -14.85 -54.13
CA SER A 221 18.84 -14.12 -55.30
C SER A 221 19.37 -14.99 -56.43
N SER A 222 19.35 -16.31 -56.29
CA SER A 222 19.82 -17.24 -57.33
C SER A 222 18.78 -18.32 -57.64
N THR A 223 18.20 -18.22 -58.85
CA THR A 223 17.45 -19.24 -59.55
C THR A 223 16.43 -20.10 -58.76
N ASN A 224 15.16 -19.65 -58.83
CA ASN A 224 13.93 -20.47 -58.63
C ASN A 224 13.74 -21.28 -57.35
N GLY A 225 14.31 -20.90 -56.24
CA GLY A 225 14.06 -21.58 -54.99
C GLY A 225 13.50 -20.62 -53.92
N ARG A 226 12.22 -20.78 -53.53
CA ARG A 226 11.69 -20.20 -52.30
C ARG A 226 12.30 -20.97 -51.14
N LYS A 227 13.05 -20.32 -50.29
CA LYS A 227 13.61 -20.91 -49.07
C LYS A 227 12.73 -20.53 -47.88
N MET A 228 12.19 -21.53 -47.20
CA MET A 228 11.52 -21.32 -45.95
C MET A 228 12.58 -21.04 -44.87
N VAL A 229 12.46 -19.93 -44.19
CA VAL A 229 13.26 -19.54 -43.04
C VAL A 229 12.39 -19.68 -41.81
N GLN A 230 12.97 -20.29 -40.78
CA GLN A 230 12.30 -20.46 -39.50
C GLN A 230 13.22 -19.95 -38.40
N LYS A 231 12.64 -19.22 -37.44
CA LYS A 231 13.28 -18.81 -36.20
C LYS A 231 12.40 -19.21 -35.02
N THR A 232 13.03 -19.53 -33.92
CA THR A 232 12.33 -19.93 -32.69
C THR A 232 12.80 -19.09 -31.51
N GLY A 233 11.97 -19.01 -30.47
CA GLY A 233 12.34 -18.42 -29.20
C GLY A 233 11.62 -19.17 -28.08
N ASP A 234 12.31 -19.38 -26.97
CA ASP A 234 11.78 -20.00 -25.77
C ASP A 234 11.80 -19.00 -24.63
N PHE A 235 10.66 -18.79 -24.00
CA PHE A 235 10.46 -17.79 -22.94
C PHE A 235 9.84 -18.46 -21.73
N THR A 236 10.28 -18.05 -20.54
CA THR A 236 9.76 -18.55 -19.29
C THR A 236 9.52 -17.42 -18.31
N THR A 237 8.44 -17.54 -17.55
CA THR A 237 8.19 -16.62 -16.44
C THR A 237 7.63 -17.39 -15.25
N ALA A 238 8.10 -17.06 -14.06
CA ALA A 238 7.57 -17.63 -12.83
C ALA A 238 6.30 -16.87 -12.42
N LEU A 239 5.30 -17.61 -11.95
CA LEU A 239 4.04 -17.11 -11.49
C LEU A 239 3.72 -17.72 -10.12
N GLU A 240 3.57 -16.89 -9.11
CA GLU A 240 3.08 -17.27 -7.80
C GLU A 240 1.58 -17.06 -7.74
N LEU A 241 0.81 -18.10 -7.52
CA LEU A 241 -0.64 -18.10 -7.44
C LEU A 241 -1.10 -18.13 -6.00
N LEU A 242 -1.86 -17.14 -5.59
CA LEU A 242 -2.40 -16.98 -4.25
C LEU A 242 -3.92 -16.80 -4.31
N ASP A 243 -4.64 -17.32 -3.32
CA ASP A 243 -6.04 -16.94 -3.15
C ASP A 243 -6.13 -15.51 -2.65
N ALA A 244 -6.94 -14.71 -3.32
CA ALA A 244 -7.26 -13.37 -2.86
C ALA A 244 -7.94 -13.42 -1.48
N VAL A 245 -7.74 -12.39 -0.66
CA VAL A 245 -8.47 -12.23 0.60
C VAL A 245 -9.94 -11.95 0.28
N LYS A 246 -10.81 -12.95 0.46
CA LYS A 246 -12.24 -12.90 0.11
C LYS A 246 -13.12 -12.43 1.27
N SER A 247 -12.75 -12.77 2.51
CA SER A 247 -13.54 -12.41 3.70
C SER A 247 -12.72 -12.41 4.98
N ILE A 248 -13.13 -11.58 5.92
CA ILE A 248 -12.62 -11.51 7.29
C ILE A 248 -13.81 -11.73 8.23
N HIS A 249 -13.79 -12.81 8.98
CA HIS A 249 -14.83 -13.14 9.95
C HIS A 249 -14.31 -12.92 11.37
N VAL A 250 -15.04 -12.12 12.15
CA VAL A 250 -14.74 -11.87 13.56
C VAL A 250 -15.57 -12.84 14.41
N ILE A 251 -14.90 -13.73 15.12
CA ILE A 251 -15.47 -14.75 15.99
C ILE A 251 -15.26 -14.33 17.45
N GLY A 252 -16.32 -14.38 18.26
CA GLY A 252 -16.31 -13.98 19.66
C GLY A 252 -17.39 -12.97 20.00
N SER A 253 -17.53 -12.68 21.29
CA SER A 253 -18.45 -11.65 21.75
C SER A 253 -17.91 -10.26 21.41
N ARG A 254 -18.70 -9.44 20.75
CA ARG A 254 -18.40 -8.03 20.49
C ARG A 254 -18.85 -7.10 21.63
N GLU A 255 -19.32 -7.68 22.72
CA GLU A 255 -19.74 -6.97 23.93
C GLU A 255 -18.86 -7.39 25.08
N THR A 256 -18.40 -6.43 25.87
CA THR A 256 -17.56 -6.64 27.04
C THR A 256 -17.87 -5.56 28.07
N HIS A 257 -17.29 -5.66 29.28
CA HIS A 257 -17.37 -4.62 30.31
C HIS A 257 -16.05 -3.86 30.45
N VAL A 258 -16.13 -2.66 31.00
CA VAL A 258 -14.95 -1.86 31.33
C VAL A 258 -14.00 -2.69 32.21
N MET A 259 -12.69 -2.65 31.90
CA MET A 259 -11.60 -3.40 32.54
C MET A 259 -11.67 -4.93 32.36
N GLU A 260 -12.58 -5.43 31.54
CA GLU A 260 -12.62 -6.83 31.14
C GLU A 260 -11.87 -7.02 29.80
N ASN A 261 -11.20 -8.15 29.70
CA ASN A 261 -10.41 -8.45 28.49
C ASN A 261 -11.33 -8.97 27.38
N LEU A 262 -11.50 -8.18 26.31
CA LEU A 262 -12.13 -8.61 25.08
C LEU A 262 -11.19 -9.55 24.33
N SER A 263 -11.64 -10.75 24.00
CA SER A 263 -10.91 -11.69 23.15
C SER A 263 -11.71 -12.00 21.91
N LEU A 264 -11.16 -11.64 20.74
CA LEU A 264 -11.73 -11.90 19.42
C LEU A 264 -10.78 -12.74 18.59
N SER A 265 -11.33 -13.67 17.80
CA SER A 265 -10.57 -14.42 16.82
C SER A 265 -10.96 -13.95 15.42
N LEU A 266 -9.97 -13.51 14.66
CA LEU A 266 -10.13 -13.13 13.26
C LEU A 266 -9.85 -14.36 12.39
N GLN A 267 -10.84 -14.81 11.64
CA GLN A 267 -10.69 -15.85 10.64
C GLN A 267 -10.65 -15.19 9.26
N ILE A 268 -9.54 -15.39 8.55
CA ILE A 268 -9.27 -14.75 7.26
C ILE A 268 -9.28 -15.82 6.18
N ASN A 269 -10.06 -15.59 5.14
CA ASN A 269 -10.11 -16.46 3.96
C ASN A 269 -9.26 -15.85 2.85
N GLY A 270 -8.04 -16.37 2.66
CA GLY A 270 -7.03 -15.94 1.71
C GLY A 270 -5.72 -16.68 1.92
N SER A 271 -4.85 -16.69 0.93
CA SER A 271 -3.54 -17.35 1.01
C SER A 271 -2.53 -16.54 1.83
N PRO A 272 -1.82 -17.16 2.79
CA PRO A 272 -0.69 -16.54 3.47
C PRO A 272 0.52 -16.33 2.53
N PRO A 273 1.48 -15.44 2.88
CA PRO A 273 1.52 -14.63 4.09
C PRO A 273 0.51 -13.49 4.07
N LEU A 274 -0.15 -13.24 5.22
CA LEU A 274 -1.15 -12.21 5.37
C LEU A 274 -0.60 -11.09 6.26
N THR A 275 -0.65 -9.87 5.78
CA THR A 275 -0.33 -8.68 6.56
C THR A 275 -1.62 -8.11 7.15
N LEU A 276 -1.77 -8.26 8.45
CA LEU A 276 -2.92 -7.78 9.22
C LEU A 276 -2.60 -6.45 9.88
N CYS A 277 -3.42 -5.45 9.64
CA CYS A 277 -3.41 -4.16 10.32
C CYS A 277 -4.76 -3.96 11.00
N TRP A 278 -4.77 -3.71 12.33
CA TRP A 278 -6.01 -3.48 13.06
C TRP A 278 -5.88 -2.30 14.01
N LEU A 279 -7.01 -1.65 14.25
CA LEU A 279 -7.10 -0.50 15.16
C LEU A 279 -8.50 -0.42 15.75
N ILE A 280 -8.58 -0.08 17.04
CA ILE A 280 -9.84 0.17 17.74
C ILE A 280 -9.90 1.66 18.10
N LYS A 281 -10.94 2.34 17.64
CA LYS A 281 -11.25 3.75 17.95
C LYS A 281 -12.76 3.93 18.18
N SER A 282 -13.18 5.10 18.66
CA SER A 282 -14.60 5.44 18.81
C SER A 282 -15.35 5.55 17.47
N GLU A 283 -14.62 5.82 16.39
CA GLU A 283 -15.16 5.93 15.04
C GLU A 283 -14.48 4.95 14.10
N CYS A 284 -15.23 4.45 13.11
CA CYS A 284 -14.68 3.64 12.05
C CYS A 284 -13.88 4.50 11.09
N ILE A 285 -12.58 4.25 11.00
CA ILE A 285 -11.68 4.99 10.11
C ILE A 285 -11.00 4.04 9.12
N PRO A 286 -10.77 4.48 7.88
CA PRO A 286 -9.95 3.75 6.93
C PRO A 286 -8.50 3.71 7.44
N LEU A 287 -7.85 2.55 7.28
CA LEU A 287 -6.49 2.30 7.79
C LEU A 287 -5.39 2.68 6.79
N GLU A 288 -5.72 3.40 5.73
CA GLU A 288 -4.75 3.93 4.78
C GLU A 288 -3.99 5.11 5.40
N GLY A 289 -2.68 4.91 5.60
CA GLY A 289 -1.81 5.94 6.20
C GLY A 289 -1.92 6.13 7.72
N GLU A 290 -2.78 5.40 8.40
CA GLU A 290 -2.93 5.43 9.86
C GLU A 290 -1.96 4.47 10.55
N LYS A 291 -1.55 4.86 11.75
CA LYS A 291 -0.75 3.97 12.62
C LYS A 291 -1.66 2.89 13.20
N CYS A 292 -1.49 1.66 12.79
CA CYS A 292 -2.20 0.49 13.25
C CYS A 292 -1.28 -0.53 13.91
N HIS A 293 -1.87 -1.52 14.55
CA HIS A 293 -1.14 -2.71 15.00
C HIS A 293 -0.92 -3.63 13.81
N LEU A 294 0.32 -3.62 13.28
CA LEU A 294 0.71 -4.41 12.11
C LEU A 294 1.29 -5.75 12.56
N VAL A 295 0.75 -6.84 12.01
CA VAL A 295 1.19 -8.21 12.28
C VAL A 295 1.21 -9.01 10.98
N VAL A 296 2.28 -9.77 10.74
CA VAL A 296 2.35 -10.74 9.64
C VAL A 296 2.01 -12.13 10.17
N ILE A 297 1.04 -12.78 9.55
CA ILE A 297 0.58 -14.10 9.93
C ILE A 297 0.75 -15.09 8.76
N ASN A 298 1.21 -16.30 9.10
CA ASN A 298 1.38 -17.40 8.13
C ASN A 298 0.22 -18.41 8.16
N GLY A 299 -0.86 -18.07 8.85
CA GLY A 299 -2.07 -18.87 8.96
C GLY A 299 -3.32 -18.04 8.70
N SER A 300 -4.48 -18.69 8.71
CA SER A 300 -5.78 -18.07 8.47
C SER A 300 -6.47 -17.53 9.74
N TYR A 301 -5.82 -17.60 10.90
CA TYR A 301 -6.39 -17.16 12.19
C TYR A 301 -5.45 -16.23 12.93
N TYR A 302 -6.05 -15.21 13.57
CA TYR A 302 -5.36 -14.31 14.48
C TYR A 302 -6.22 -14.00 15.70
N ASN A 303 -5.67 -14.16 16.91
CA ASN A 303 -6.36 -13.84 18.14
C ASN A 303 -5.98 -12.43 18.61
N LEU A 304 -6.99 -11.59 18.72
CA LEU A 304 -6.90 -10.21 19.19
C LEU A 304 -7.40 -10.14 20.62
N SER A 305 -6.65 -9.48 21.49
CA SER A 305 -7.01 -9.23 22.88
C SER A 305 -6.86 -7.74 23.17
N HIS A 306 -7.90 -7.14 23.77
CA HIS A 306 -7.92 -5.72 24.11
C HIS A 306 -8.76 -5.44 25.35
N THR A 307 -8.32 -4.48 26.17
CA THR A 307 -9.04 -4.01 27.39
C THR A 307 -9.43 -2.56 27.21
N PHE A 308 -10.66 -2.21 27.62
CA PHE A 308 -11.20 -0.86 27.52
C PHE A 308 -11.26 -0.19 28.90
N ASN A 309 -10.86 1.06 28.99
CA ASN A 309 -10.92 1.85 30.20
C ASN A 309 -12.25 2.57 30.37
N ASP A 310 -12.95 2.87 29.28
CA ASP A 310 -14.18 3.63 29.26
C ASP A 310 -15.31 2.84 28.60
N ALA A 311 -16.53 3.03 29.08
CA ALA A 311 -17.74 2.47 28.48
C ALA A 311 -18.11 3.30 27.23
N GLY A 312 -18.59 2.62 26.18
CA GLY A 312 -19.01 3.28 24.96
C GLY A 312 -19.11 2.35 23.77
N GLN A 313 -19.33 2.92 22.61
CA GLN A 313 -19.27 2.22 21.32
C GLN A 313 -17.91 2.46 20.70
N TYR A 314 -17.29 1.40 20.23
CA TYR A 314 -16.00 1.41 19.56
C TYR A 314 -16.13 0.70 18.22
N CYS A 315 -15.22 1.03 17.31
CA CYS A 315 -15.11 0.39 16.01
C CYS A 315 -13.73 -0.28 15.89
N LEU A 316 -13.75 -1.58 15.62
CA LEU A 316 -12.59 -2.33 15.22
C LEU A 316 -12.47 -2.22 13.70
N SER A 317 -11.52 -1.46 13.21
CA SER A 317 -11.12 -1.42 11.81
C SER A 317 -10.05 -2.49 11.57
N VAL A 318 -10.27 -3.35 10.59
CA VAL A 318 -9.36 -4.44 10.23
C VAL A 318 -9.05 -4.35 8.74
N ARG A 319 -7.77 -4.27 8.39
CA ARG A 319 -7.27 -4.37 7.03
C ARG A 319 -6.37 -5.57 6.92
N VAL A 320 -6.61 -6.41 5.93
CA VAL A 320 -5.78 -7.56 5.60
C VAL A 320 -5.30 -7.43 4.17
N GLU A 321 -4.04 -7.66 3.97
CA GLU A 321 -3.38 -7.59 2.68
C GLU A 321 -2.54 -8.85 2.45
N ASN A 322 -2.56 -9.36 1.22
CA ASN A 322 -1.62 -10.36 0.74
C ASN A 322 -0.96 -9.91 -0.58
N GLY A 323 -0.15 -10.77 -1.20
CA GLY A 323 0.51 -10.46 -2.48
C GLY A 323 -0.44 -10.16 -3.64
N VAL A 324 -1.75 -10.31 -3.46
CA VAL A 324 -2.76 -10.21 -4.52
C VAL A 324 -3.69 -9.03 -4.34
N ASN A 325 -4.28 -8.88 -3.15
CA ASN A 325 -5.28 -7.85 -2.88
C ASN A 325 -5.24 -7.38 -1.43
N THR A 326 -6.05 -6.36 -1.18
CA THR A 326 -6.29 -5.80 0.15
C THR A 326 -7.78 -5.79 0.44
N LEU A 327 -8.18 -6.25 1.61
CA LEU A 327 -9.55 -6.20 2.10
C LEU A 327 -9.61 -5.48 3.44
N GLN A 328 -10.57 -4.55 3.58
CA GLN A 328 -10.81 -3.84 4.82
C GLN A 328 -12.24 -4.02 5.29
N THR A 329 -12.41 -4.25 6.59
CA THR A 329 -13.72 -4.42 7.23
C THR A 329 -13.81 -3.64 8.54
N TYR A 330 -15.04 -3.35 8.98
CA TYR A 330 -15.35 -2.61 10.19
C TYR A 330 -16.31 -3.42 11.05
N HIS A 331 -16.05 -3.46 12.37
CA HIS A 331 -16.85 -4.20 13.32
C HIS A 331 -17.11 -3.34 14.56
N GLU A 332 -18.36 -3.19 14.91
CA GLU A 332 -18.76 -2.47 16.12
C GLU A 332 -18.51 -3.32 17.37
N ILE A 333 -17.96 -2.69 18.40
CA ILE A 333 -17.72 -3.25 19.73
C ILE A 333 -18.46 -2.39 20.74
N LYS A 334 -19.21 -3.03 21.63
CA LYS A 334 -19.97 -2.36 22.69
C LYS A 334 -19.37 -2.67 24.05
N VAL A 335 -18.99 -1.63 24.76
CA VAL A 335 -18.39 -1.72 26.08
C VAL A 335 -19.37 -1.18 27.12
N TRP A 336 -19.82 -2.06 27.99
CA TRP A 336 -20.76 -1.74 29.03
C TRP A 336 -20.03 -1.23 30.28
N PRO A 337 -20.61 -0.27 31.06
CA PRO A 337 -20.06 0.10 32.35
C PRO A 337 -20.13 -1.10 33.30
N THR A 338 -19.11 -1.25 34.14
CA THR A 338 -19.14 -2.21 35.25
C THR A 338 -20.23 -1.79 36.21
N GLY A 339 -21.34 -2.52 36.22
CA GLY A 339 -22.42 -2.31 37.16
C GLY A 339 -21.92 -2.61 38.58
N ILE A 340 -22.02 -1.63 39.48
CA ILE A 340 -21.77 -1.88 40.89
C ILE A 340 -22.82 -2.87 41.36
N HIS A 341 -22.40 -4.04 41.81
CA HIS A 341 -23.32 -5.11 42.20
C HIS A 341 -24.26 -4.54 43.28
N PRO A 342 -25.60 -4.59 43.07
CA PRO A 342 -26.56 -3.96 43.99
C PRO A 342 -26.41 -4.44 45.46
N ALA A 343 -25.77 -5.59 45.68
CA ALA A 343 -25.38 -6.07 46.99
C ALA A 343 -24.47 -5.14 47.80
N PHE A 344 -23.62 -4.33 47.13
CA PHE A 344 -22.75 -3.36 47.82
C PHE A 344 -23.51 -2.24 48.51
N PHE A 345 -24.71 -1.88 47.98
CA PHE A 345 -25.60 -0.90 48.63
C PHE A 345 -26.62 -1.58 49.52
N ALA A 346 -27.11 -2.75 49.15
CA ALA A 346 -28.11 -3.48 49.94
C ALA A 346 -27.60 -3.98 51.28
N LEU A 347 -26.35 -4.51 51.36
CA LEU A 347 -25.77 -5.02 52.60
C LEU A 347 -25.61 -3.96 53.69
N PRO A 348 -25.00 -2.78 53.45
CA PRO A 348 -24.95 -1.74 54.47
C PRO A 348 -26.29 -1.15 54.82
N CYS A 349 -27.26 -1.04 53.91
CA CYS A 349 -28.61 -0.59 54.23
C CYS A 349 -29.34 -1.58 55.11
N ILE A 350 -29.27 -2.88 54.86
CA ILE A 350 -29.81 -3.92 55.70
C ILE A 350 -29.16 -3.93 57.08
N ALA A 351 -27.85 -3.75 57.16
CA ALA A 351 -27.14 -3.68 58.44
C ALA A 351 -27.57 -2.46 59.29
N VAL A 352 -27.73 -1.29 58.66
CA VAL A 352 -28.21 -0.08 59.33
C VAL A 352 -29.66 -0.27 59.82
N LEU A 353 -30.55 -0.81 58.96
CA LEU A 353 -31.95 -1.09 59.34
C LEU A 353 -32.05 -2.12 60.48
N SER A 354 -31.25 -3.17 60.45
CA SER A 354 -31.24 -4.19 61.54
C SER A 354 -30.72 -3.60 62.84
N MET A 355 -29.72 -2.71 62.81
CA MET A 355 -29.20 -2.00 63.97
C MET A 355 -30.25 -1.06 64.56
N MET A 356 -30.97 -0.30 63.72
CA MET A 356 -32.07 0.58 64.13
C MET A 356 -33.20 -0.22 64.78
N LEU A 357 -33.63 -1.35 64.18
CA LEU A 357 -34.64 -2.24 64.75
C LEU A 357 -34.18 -2.81 66.10
N ALA A 358 -32.91 -3.24 66.23
CA ALA A 358 -32.37 -3.71 67.51
C ALA A 358 -32.36 -2.60 68.57
N LEU A 359 -32.05 -1.36 68.21
CA LEU A 359 -32.13 -0.20 69.13
C LEU A 359 -33.55 0.07 69.60
N VAL A 360 -34.52 0.05 68.66
CA VAL A 360 -35.95 0.24 69.01
C VAL A 360 -36.46 -0.90 69.91
N MET A 361 -36.08 -2.14 69.60
CA MET A 361 -36.43 -3.29 70.48
C MET A 361 -35.79 -3.14 71.85
N TYR A 362 -34.51 -2.75 71.91
CA TYR A 362 -33.79 -2.52 73.17
C TYR A 362 -34.42 -1.40 74.02
N THR A 363 -34.79 -0.26 73.44
CA THR A 363 -35.44 0.87 74.17
C THR A 363 -36.83 0.48 74.61
N ASN A 364 -37.65 -0.25 73.81
CA ASN A 364 -38.95 -0.74 74.24
C ASN A 364 -38.85 -1.79 75.32
N PHE A 365 -37.88 -2.69 75.29
CA PHE A 365 -37.68 -3.66 76.35
C PHE A 365 -37.23 -2.97 77.65
N ARG A 366 -36.34 -1.97 77.55
CA ARG A 366 -35.87 -1.19 78.72
C ARG A 366 -37.00 -0.31 79.29
N SER A 367 -37.88 0.21 78.49
CA SER A 367 -39.05 1.00 78.93
C SER A 367 -40.07 0.10 79.57
N SER A 368 -40.25 -1.16 79.17
CA SER A 368 -41.18 -2.10 79.73
C SER A 368 -40.73 -2.63 81.12
N THR A 369 -39.42 -2.55 81.46
CA THR A 369 -38.90 -2.96 82.78
C THR A 369 -38.92 -1.85 83.84
N GLN A 370 -39.22 -0.59 83.49
CA GLN A 370 -39.34 0.52 84.39
C GLN A 370 -40.76 0.93 84.81
N GLN A 371 -41.79 0.23 84.31
CA GLN A 371 -43.19 0.51 84.62
C GLN A 371 -43.79 -0.55 85.50
N LYS A 372 -43.14 -0.83 86.60
CA LYS A 372 -43.73 -1.44 87.79
C LYS A 372 -43.24 -0.63 88.96
N ASP A 373 -44.04 0.32 89.34
CA ASP A 373 -44.28 0.89 90.64
C ASP A 373 -44.65 2.36 90.43
N LEU A 374 -45.92 2.62 90.53
CA LEU A 374 -46.52 3.72 91.31
C LEU A 374 -47.99 3.81 90.94
N VAL A 375 -48.72 3.14 91.77
CA VAL A 375 -50.11 3.48 92.01
C VAL A 375 -50.11 4.65 92.94
N GLU A 376 -50.73 5.75 92.59
CA GLU A 376 -51.40 6.63 93.53
C GLU A 376 -52.55 7.38 92.89
N VAL A 377 -53.56 7.44 93.64
CA VAL A 377 -54.97 7.61 93.50
C VAL A 377 -55.31 9.11 93.48
N ALA A 378 -56.41 9.45 92.84
CA ALA A 378 -57.50 10.47 93.02
C ALA A 378 -57.06 11.95 92.86
N ASP A 379 -57.87 12.85 92.54
CA ASP A 379 -59.32 13.09 92.66
C ASP A 379 -59.72 14.25 91.77
N PHE A 380 -60.92 14.22 91.28
CA PHE A 380 -61.86 15.26 90.85
C PHE A 380 -61.43 16.74 90.63
N ASP A 381 -61.85 17.44 89.56
CA ASP A 381 -63.15 18.15 89.51
C ASP A 381 -63.41 18.81 88.16
N PHE A 382 -64.66 19.05 87.93
CA PHE A 382 -65.53 19.57 86.94
C PHE A 382 -65.15 20.85 86.09
N SER A 383 -65.43 20.74 84.80
CA SER A 383 -66.31 21.62 83.99
C SER A 383 -65.90 23.03 83.59
N PRO A 384 -66.59 23.64 82.68
CA PRO A 384 -66.44 23.56 81.20
C PRO A 384 -66.25 24.97 80.63
N LEU A 385 -66.40 25.05 79.26
CA LEU A 385 -66.70 26.20 78.47
C LEU A 385 -65.53 26.92 77.75
N SER A 386 -65.69 26.75 76.54
CA SER A 386 -66.00 27.81 75.56
C SER A 386 -64.86 28.32 74.69
N ASP A 387 -65.05 27.99 73.45
CA ASP A 387 -64.99 28.84 72.29
C ASP A 387 -63.72 29.66 71.93
N LYS A 388 -63.45 29.47 70.71
CA LYS A 388 -63.04 30.39 69.64
C LYS A 388 -61.63 30.27 69.05
N ASN A 389 -61.72 29.83 67.80
CA ASN A 389 -61.06 30.43 66.62
C ASN A 389 -59.61 30.95 66.74
N TYR A 390 -58.73 30.36 65.97
CA TYR A 390 -58.05 31.02 64.82
C TYR A 390 -57.04 30.08 64.15
N SER A 391 -57.16 29.92 62.86
CA SER A 391 -56.13 29.40 61.93
C SER A 391 -55.03 30.43 61.72
N PRO A 392 -54.05 30.21 60.86
CA PRO A 392 -53.10 29.14 60.61
C PRO A 392 -51.66 29.69 60.67
N PHE A 393 -50.68 28.90 60.83
CA PHE A 393 -49.31 29.24 60.42
C PHE A 393 -48.55 28.02 60.05
N ASP A 394 -47.84 28.19 58.93
CA ASP A 394 -46.91 27.29 58.25
C ASP A 394 -45.96 26.57 59.17
N LEU A 395 -45.76 25.26 58.93
CA LEU A 395 -44.59 24.56 59.37
C LEU A 395 -43.98 23.78 58.20
N GLU A 396 -42.82 24.22 57.86
CA GLU A 396 -41.93 23.58 56.89
C GLU A 396 -41.79 22.08 57.08
N PRO A 397 -41.64 21.32 56.02
CA PRO A 397 -41.49 19.85 56.10
C PRO A 397 -40.07 19.52 56.59
N SER A 398 -40.00 18.76 57.66
CA SER A 398 -38.80 18.20 58.22
C SER A 398 -38.09 17.22 57.26
N CYS A 399 -36.81 17.20 57.32
CA CYS A 399 -35.84 16.42 56.52
C CYS A 399 -36.06 14.91 56.33
N LEU A 400 -37.11 14.35 56.91
CA LEU A 400 -37.44 12.92 56.79
C LEU A 400 -38.24 12.55 55.55
N GLN A 401 -38.80 13.55 54.80
CA GLN A 401 -39.64 13.29 53.62
C GLN A 401 -38.80 13.27 52.34
N MET A 402 -37.54 13.65 52.39
CA MET A 402 -36.64 13.72 51.22
C MET A 402 -35.92 12.40 50.92
N CYS A 403 -35.85 11.44 51.80
CA CYS A 403 -35.18 10.16 51.58
C CYS A 403 -36.08 9.07 50.94
N CYS A 404 -37.42 9.26 50.88
CA CYS A 404 -38.30 8.26 50.32
C CYS A 404 -38.75 8.52 48.87
N SER A 405 -38.43 9.72 48.32
CA SER A 405 -38.86 10.08 46.96
C SER A 405 -37.96 9.56 45.83
N CYS A 406 -36.77 9.02 46.17
CA CYS A 406 -35.86 8.51 45.16
C CYS A 406 -35.93 7.00 44.88
N CYS A 407 -36.77 6.25 45.57
CA CYS A 407 -36.83 4.80 45.44
C CYS A 407 -38.02 4.24 44.65
N PHE A 408 -38.91 5.08 44.16
CA PHE A 408 -40.06 4.59 43.36
C PHE A 408 -40.30 5.47 42.15
N SER A 409 -39.55 5.24 41.09
CA SER A 409 -39.96 5.57 39.74
C SER A 409 -39.36 4.58 38.77
N TRP A 410 -39.91 3.39 38.79
CA TRP A 410 -39.79 2.48 37.67
C TRP A 410 -41.18 1.90 37.45
N SER A 411 -41.90 2.49 36.52
CA SER A 411 -42.89 1.81 35.71
C SER A 411 -43.67 2.82 34.85
N SER A 412 -43.80 2.44 33.59
CA SER A 412 -44.81 2.82 32.57
C SER A 412 -44.77 4.24 32.00
N GLN A 413 -44.22 4.37 30.83
CA GLN A 413 -44.87 4.28 29.53
C GLN A 413 -46.29 4.89 29.47
N GLU A 414 -46.42 5.99 28.72
CA GLU A 414 -47.41 6.13 27.68
C GLU A 414 -47.37 7.53 27.03
N TYR A 415 -47.27 7.51 25.71
CA TYR A 415 -47.90 8.37 24.70
C TYR A 415 -48.34 9.78 25.09
N CYS A 416 -47.73 10.76 24.45
CA CYS A 416 -48.48 11.92 23.97
C CYS A 416 -47.85 12.45 22.66
N GLU A 417 -48.60 12.18 21.58
CA GLU A 417 -48.50 12.92 20.32
C GLU A 417 -48.87 14.37 20.56
N THR A 418 -48.06 15.28 20.06
CA THR A 418 -48.59 16.53 19.51
C THR A 418 -47.72 17.02 18.37
N HIS A 419 -48.35 17.09 17.22
CA HIS A 419 -47.97 17.82 16.00
C HIS A 419 -47.25 19.15 16.25
N ARG A 420 -46.14 19.36 15.55
CA ARG A 420 -45.94 20.60 14.75
C ARG A 420 -44.89 20.41 13.68
N GLU A 421 -45.35 20.70 12.49
CA GLU A 421 -44.59 20.83 11.24
C GLU A 421 -43.42 21.81 11.35
N SER A 422 -42.24 21.55 10.76
CA SER A 422 -41.83 22.28 9.55
C SER A 422 -40.30 22.17 9.32
N TYR A 423 -39.99 21.92 8.06
CA TYR A 423 -38.73 22.14 7.31
C TYR A 423 -37.59 21.15 7.45
N GLY A 424 -37.51 20.46 6.36
CA GLY A 424 -36.52 19.63 5.77
C GLY A 424 -35.07 20.06 5.90
N LEU A 425 -34.27 19.00 6.01
CA LEU A 425 -32.94 18.92 5.38
C LEU A 425 -32.48 17.45 5.39
N LEU A 426 -32.52 16.89 4.19
CA LEU A 426 -31.65 15.87 3.64
C LEU A 426 -31.13 14.76 4.59
N HIS A 427 -31.74 13.60 4.47
CA HIS A 427 -31.14 12.31 4.80
C HIS A 427 -29.80 12.16 4.09
N PRO A 428 -28.71 11.77 4.76
CA PRO A 428 -27.61 11.12 4.08
C PRO A 428 -28.08 9.71 3.73
N LEU A 429 -28.18 9.46 2.43
CA LEU A 429 -28.32 8.15 1.84
C LEU A 429 -27.15 7.29 2.34
N TYR A 430 -27.46 6.30 3.14
CA TYR A 430 -26.56 5.20 3.48
C TYR A 430 -26.32 4.41 2.19
N LYS A 431 -25.22 4.71 1.50
CA LYS A 431 -24.70 3.85 0.43
C LYS A 431 -24.13 2.61 1.08
N PRO A 432 -24.50 1.41 0.62
CA PRO A 432 -23.79 0.21 1.03
C PRO A 432 -22.32 0.35 0.68
N VAL A 433 -21.46 0.00 1.62
CA VAL A 433 -20.02 -0.01 1.50
C VAL A 433 -19.66 -0.88 0.30
N LYS A 434 -19.17 -0.24 -0.77
CA LYS A 434 -18.53 -0.95 -1.85
C LYS A 434 -17.16 -1.42 -1.32
N THR A 435 -16.98 -2.73 -1.31
CA THR A 435 -15.71 -3.37 -1.13
C THR A 435 -14.81 -2.92 -2.29
N TYR A 436 -13.82 -2.10 -2.01
CA TYR A 436 -12.79 -1.77 -2.99
C TYR A 436 -11.67 -2.80 -2.84
N THR A 437 -11.55 -3.66 -3.82
CA THR A 437 -10.34 -4.41 -4.11
C THR A 437 -9.45 -3.49 -4.94
N VAL A 438 -8.27 -3.19 -4.45
CA VAL A 438 -7.22 -2.49 -5.19
C VAL A 438 -6.22 -3.52 -5.70
#